data_eb9b54b4130eacdf66a9c7a9989a6c2e
#
_entry.id   eb9b54b4130eacdf66a9c7a9989a6c2e
#
_cell.length_a   1.000
_cell.length_b   1.000
_cell.length_c   1.000
_cell.angle_alpha   90.00
_cell.angle_beta   90.00
_cell.angle_gamma   90.00
#
_symmetry.space_group_name_H-M   'P 1'
#
loop_
_entity.id
_entity.type
_entity.pdbx_description
1 polymer ?
#
loop_
_entity_poly.entity_id
_entity_poly.type
_entity_poly.pdbx_seq_one_letter_code
_entity_poly.pdbx_strand_id
1 'polypeptide(L)'
;MLRSLVGSEMCIRDRAYVNWKDGENEQALAAIDRFQQLYPNHPGTDYALYLKGLINFTPASAFMSSLTGQDPAERDPKGLRASYDAFNELIKRYPDSKYTPDAEKRVAWLVNTIAMNEVHVARYYYERGAYIAAANRAQTVITDFEGAPATEEALYLMVQSYDKLGMTELKNDSQRVFDKNFPNSSFKDKGLKADKSWWNPFN
;
A
#
# COMPACT_ATOMS: atom_id res chain seq x y z
N MET A 1 25.40 -19.00 32.60
CA MET A 1 25.10 -19.18 31.17
C MET A 1 24.02 -18.23 30.59
N LEU A 2 23.25 -17.47 31.35
CA LEU A 2 22.20 -16.57 30.88
C LEU A 2 22.69 -15.21 30.33
N ARG A 3 23.90 -14.77 30.67
CA ARG A 3 24.46 -13.47 30.20
C ARG A 3 24.96 -13.48 28.76
N SER A 4 25.20 -14.64 28.17
CA SER A 4 25.67 -14.78 26.77
C SER A 4 24.54 -14.66 25.75
N LEU A 5 23.30 -14.96 26.14
CA LEU A 5 22.13 -14.89 25.23
C LEU A 5 21.65 -13.45 25.01
N VAL A 6 21.60 -12.64 26.07
CA VAL A 6 21.18 -11.22 26.00
C VAL A 6 22.07 -10.38 25.08
N GLY A 7 23.35 -10.74 24.92
CA GLY A 7 24.26 -10.06 23.98
C GLY A 7 24.04 -10.42 22.51
N SER A 8 23.59 -11.66 22.22
CA SER A 8 23.40 -12.11 20.83
C SER A 8 22.12 -11.55 20.20
N GLU A 9 21.07 -11.39 20.96
CA GLU A 9 19.76 -10.83 20.54
C GLU A 9 19.90 -9.36 20.15
N MET A 10 20.57 -8.57 20.99
CA MET A 10 20.86 -7.16 20.75
C MET A 10 21.76 -6.99 19.51
N CYS A 11 22.77 -7.86 19.37
CA CYS A 11 23.67 -7.86 18.21
C CYS A 11 22.93 -8.11 16.88
N ILE A 12 21.94 -9.02 16.84
CA ILE A 12 21.19 -9.30 15.60
C ILE A 12 20.34 -8.11 15.22
N ARG A 13 19.60 -7.52 16.16
CA ARG A 13 18.78 -6.34 15.95
C ARG A 13 19.61 -5.12 15.53
N ASP A 14 20.73 -4.88 16.21
CA ASP A 14 21.60 -3.74 15.90
C ASP A 14 22.30 -3.92 14.56
N ARG A 15 22.63 -5.16 14.18
CA ARG A 15 23.14 -5.48 12.83
C ARG A 15 22.12 -5.16 11.75
N ALA A 16 20.82 -5.47 11.96
CA ALA A 16 19.79 -5.12 11.01
C ALA A 16 19.71 -3.60 10.79
N TYR A 17 19.81 -2.81 11.84
CA TYR A 17 19.83 -1.36 11.75
C TYR A 17 21.07 -0.83 11.01
N VAL A 18 22.26 -1.36 11.31
CA VAL A 18 23.49 -0.96 10.63
C VAL A 18 23.43 -1.29 9.15
N ASN A 19 23.10 -2.53 8.79
CA ASN A 19 22.96 -2.94 7.39
C ASN A 19 21.97 -2.04 6.63
N TRP A 20 20.83 -1.68 7.26
CA TRP A 20 19.88 -0.75 6.64
C TRP A 20 20.50 0.63 6.41
N LYS A 21 21.26 1.16 7.37
CA LYS A 21 21.93 2.47 7.23
C LYS A 21 23.03 2.45 6.16
N ASP A 22 23.66 1.31 5.97
CA ASP A 22 24.68 1.10 4.94
C ASP A 22 24.07 0.81 3.55
N GLY A 23 22.72 0.76 3.45
CA GLY A 23 22.00 0.51 2.21
C GLY A 23 21.85 -0.98 1.85
N GLU A 24 22.31 -1.89 2.71
CA GLU A 24 22.23 -3.33 2.52
C GLU A 24 20.88 -3.90 2.98
N ASN A 25 19.80 -3.50 2.30
CA ASN A 25 18.44 -3.79 2.68
C ASN A 25 18.14 -5.29 2.79
N GLU A 26 18.66 -6.12 1.88
CA GLU A 26 18.43 -7.57 1.91
C GLU A 26 19.07 -8.22 3.14
N GLN A 27 20.28 -7.81 3.50
CA GLN A 27 20.96 -8.32 4.69
C GLN A 27 20.26 -7.85 5.99
N ALA A 28 19.74 -6.61 5.98
CA ALA A 28 18.96 -6.08 7.08
C ALA A 28 17.67 -6.88 7.29
N LEU A 29 16.91 -7.16 6.22
CA LEU A 29 15.70 -7.97 6.27
C LEU A 29 15.98 -9.40 6.73
N ALA A 30 17.03 -10.05 6.20
CA ALA A 30 17.44 -11.38 6.63
C ALA A 30 17.81 -11.44 8.12
N ALA A 31 18.45 -10.40 8.65
CA ALA A 31 18.75 -10.30 10.08
C ALA A 31 17.48 -10.16 10.93
N ILE A 32 16.50 -9.36 10.48
CA ILE A 32 15.20 -9.22 11.15
C ILE A 32 14.43 -10.54 11.16
N ASP A 33 14.33 -11.20 10.00
CA ASP A 33 13.61 -12.48 9.90
C ASP A 33 14.23 -13.53 10.80
N ARG A 34 15.57 -13.60 10.83
CA ARG A 34 16.28 -14.49 11.75
C ARG A 34 16.03 -14.14 13.21
N PHE A 35 15.98 -12.85 13.57
CA PHE A 35 15.64 -12.41 14.92
C PHE A 35 14.24 -12.86 15.33
N GLN A 36 13.25 -12.64 14.46
CA GLN A 36 11.87 -13.03 14.72
C GLN A 36 11.67 -14.54 14.83
N GLN A 37 12.41 -15.33 14.04
CA GLN A 37 12.39 -16.80 14.12
C GLN A 37 12.99 -17.33 15.42
N LEU A 38 14.12 -16.76 15.86
CA LEU A 38 14.81 -17.21 17.06
C LEU A 38 14.16 -16.70 18.36
N TYR A 39 13.55 -15.52 18.31
CA TYR A 39 13.05 -14.80 19.46
C TYR A 39 11.65 -14.19 19.25
N PRO A 40 10.62 -15.01 18.97
CA PRO A 40 9.29 -14.53 18.55
C PRO A 40 8.57 -13.68 19.60
N ASN A 41 8.90 -13.89 20.89
CA ASN A 41 8.28 -13.20 22.03
C ASN A 41 9.24 -12.22 22.73
N HIS A 42 10.33 -11.81 22.05
CA HIS A 42 11.27 -10.85 22.62
C HIS A 42 10.65 -9.45 22.72
N PRO A 43 10.93 -8.68 23.81
CA PRO A 43 10.41 -7.32 23.97
C PRO A 43 10.76 -6.34 22.82
N GLY A 44 11.80 -6.65 22.03
CA GLY A 44 12.21 -5.84 20.88
C GLY A 44 11.59 -6.27 19.54
N THR A 45 10.62 -7.18 19.53
CA THR A 45 9.97 -7.64 18.30
C THR A 45 9.14 -6.53 17.66
N ASP A 46 8.57 -5.62 18.46
CA ASP A 46 7.88 -4.42 18.00
C ASP A 46 8.80 -3.52 17.16
N TYR A 47 10.03 -3.29 17.66
CA TYR A 47 11.03 -2.54 16.90
C TYR A 47 11.47 -3.27 15.64
N ALA A 48 11.63 -4.59 15.68
CA ALA A 48 12.01 -5.39 14.52
C ALA A 48 10.96 -5.31 13.41
N LEU A 49 9.65 -5.39 13.75
CA LEU A 49 8.54 -5.19 12.81
C LEU A 49 8.54 -3.78 12.25
N TYR A 50 8.72 -2.78 13.10
CA TYR A 50 8.80 -1.39 12.67
C TYR A 50 9.95 -1.16 11.68
N LEU A 51 11.16 -1.68 12.00
CA LEU A 51 12.32 -1.59 11.13
C LEU A 51 12.10 -2.33 9.79
N LYS A 52 11.47 -3.51 9.82
CA LYS A 52 11.07 -4.25 8.61
C LYS A 52 10.15 -3.43 7.72
N GLY A 53 9.16 -2.78 8.33
CA GLY A 53 8.28 -1.84 7.64
C GLY A 53 9.06 -0.69 7.00
N LEU A 54 9.98 -0.06 7.74
CA LEU A 54 10.80 1.07 7.23
C LEU A 54 11.72 0.68 6.07
N ILE A 55 12.36 -0.49 6.13
CA ILE A 55 13.27 -0.96 5.07
C ILE A 55 12.50 -1.17 3.76
N ASN A 56 11.31 -1.75 3.84
CA ASN A 56 10.43 -1.96 2.68
C ASN A 56 9.68 -0.69 2.26
N PHE A 57 9.51 0.26 3.20
CA PHE A 57 8.95 1.58 2.93
C PHE A 57 10.05 2.46 2.33
N THR A 58 10.20 2.43 0.99
CA THR A 58 11.25 3.20 0.32
C THR A 58 10.75 4.61 -0.04
N PRO A 59 10.91 5.62 0.84
CA PRO A 59 10.54 7.01 0.53
C PRO A 59 11.47 7.63 -0.53
N ALA A 60 12.63 7.01 -0.82
CA ALA A 60 13.48 7.39 -1.95
C ALA A 60 12.70 7.39 -3.27
N SER A 61 11.70 6.52 -3.42
CA SER A 61 10.78 6.56 -4.56
C SER A 61 9.86 7.79 -4.52
N ALA A 62 9.39 8.23 -3.36
CA ALA A 62 8.53 9.41 -3.23
C ALA A 62 9.31 10.71 -3.46
N PHE A 63 10.55 10.82 -2.98
CA PHE A 63 11.42 11.97 -3.25
C PHE A 63 11.88 12.01 -4.71
N MET A 64 12.27 10.88 -5.28
CA MET A 64 12.64 10.76 -6.70
C MET A 64 11.42 10.95 -7.62
N SER A 65 10.21 10.55 -7.22
CA SER A 65 8.99 10.79 -7.99
C SER A 65 8.63 12.27 -8.05
N SER A 66 8.89 13.01 -6.98
CA SER A 66 8.74 14.48 -6.96
C SER A 66 9.69 15.18 -7.95
N LEU A 67 10.88 14.60 -8.18
CA LEU A 67 11.87 15.11 -9.13
C LEU A 67 11.63 14.61 -10.58
N THR A 68 11.12 13.40 -10.73
CA THR A 68 10.91 12.77 -12.06
C THR A 68 9.47 12.84 -12.55
N GLY A 69 8.53 13.32 -11.72
CA GLY A 69 7.10 13.35 -12.04
C GLY A 69 6.44 11.97 -12.16
N GLN A 70 7.12 10.90 -11.72
CA GLN A 70 6.57 9.54 -11.73
C GLN A 70 5.74 9.28 -10.47
N ASP A 71 4.55 8.73 -10.65
CA ASP A 71 3.67 8.32 -9.55
C ASP A 71 4.27 7.09 -8.83
N PRO A 72 4.45 7.12 -7.50
CA PRO A 72 4.86 5.95 -6.73
C PRO A 72 3.99 4.71 -6.94
N ALA A 73 2.71 4.90 -7.25
CA ALA A 73 1.76 3.82 -7.54
C ALA A 73 1.99 3.13 -8.91
N GLU A 74 2.79 3.70 -9.81
CA GLU A 74 3.15 3.07 -11.08
C GLU A 74 4.27 2.02 -10.96
N ARG A 75 4.90 1.89 -9.79
CA ARG A 75 6.02 0.96 -9.55
C ARG A 75 5.56 -0.39 -9.01
N ASP A 76 6.50 -1.37 -8.98
CA ASP A 76 6.24 -2.70 -8.39
C ASP A 76 5.76 -2.57 -6.92
N PRO A 77 4.52 -3.00 -6.62
CA PRO A 77 3.93 -2.85 -5.29
C PRO A 77 4.47 -3.84 -4.24
N LYS A 78 5.40 -4.75 -4.58
CA LYS A 78 5.89 -5.80 -3.66
C LYS A 78 6.49 -5.21 -2.38
N GLY A 79 7.36 -4.21 -2.50
CA GLY A 79 7.94 -3.53 -1.35
C GLY A 79 6.87 -2.82 -0.50
N LEU A 80 5.91 -2.15 -1.15
CA LEU A 80 4.81 -1.47 -0.47
C LEU A 80 3.91 -2.46 0.29
N ARG A 81 3.60 -3.62 -0.30
CA ARG A 81 2.82 -4.68 0.37
C ARG A 81 3.59 -5.26 1.55
N ALA A 82 4.88 -5.58 1.40
CA ALA A 82 5.72 -6.07 2.49
C ALA A 82 5.84 -5.05 3.65
N SER A 83 5.92 -3.76 3.33
CA SER A 83 5.89 -2.68 4.32
C SER A 83 4.54 -2.62 5.05
N TYR A 84 3.44 -2.68 4.30
CA TYR A 84 2.09 -2.71 4.87
C TYR A 84 1.90 -3.88 5.82
N ASP A 85 2.30 -5.10 5.42
CA ASP A 85 2.17 -6.30 6.24
C ASP A 85 2.95 -6.17 7.55
N ALA A 86 4.18 -5.67 7.50
CA ALA A 86 5.02 -5.48 8.68
C ALA A 86 4.43 -4.44 9.65
N PHE A 87 3.97 -3.29 9.17
CA PHE A 87 3.35 -2.28 10.01
C PHE A 87 1.99 -2.73 10.56
N ASN A 88 1.18 -3.42 9.76
CA ASN A 88 -0.12 -3.93 10.19
C ASN A 88 0.05 -5.03 11.26
N GLU A 89 1.05 -5.89 11.14
CA GLU A 89 1.41 -6.86 12.18
C GLU A 89 1.86 -6.15 13.47
N LEU A 90 2.68 -5.10 13.36
CA LEU A 90 3.07 -4.28 14.52
C LEU A 90 1.85 -3.70 15.24
N ILE A 91 0.95 -3.03 14.52
CA ILE A 91 -0.25 -2.40 15.09
C ILE A 91 -1.13 -3.44 15.80
N LYS A 92 -1.33 -4.61 15.18
CA LYS A 92 -2.19 -5.67 15.73
C LYS A 92 -1.59 -6.35 16.97
N ARG A 93 -0.30 -6.63 16.95
CA ARG A 93 0.37 -7.38 18.05
C ARG A 93 0.85 -6.50 19.18
N TYR A 94 1.18 -5.26 18.88
CA TYR A 94 1.80 -4.32 19.84
C TYR A 94 1.12 -2.95 19.78
N PRO A 95 -0.20 -2.85 20.10
CA PRO A 95 -0.94 -1.60 20.00
C PRO A 95 -0.37 -0.48 20.90
N ASP A 96 0.22 -0.84 22.03
CA ASP A 96 0.82 0.11 23.00
C ASP A 96 2.30 0.42 22.71
N SER A 97 2.87 -0.07 21.61
CA SER A 97 4.24 0.24 21.24
C SER A 97 4.39 1.72 20.85
N LYS A 98 5.50 2.33 21.27
CA LYS A 98 5.86 3.70 20.88
C LYS A 98 5.97 3.92 19.35
N TYR A 99 6.09 2.83 18.60
CA TYR A 99 6.20 2.86 17.13
C TYR A 99 4.84 2.81 16.43
N THR A 100 3.79 2.38 17.12
CA THR A 100 2.45 2.18 16.56
C THR A 100 1.85 3.47 15.98
N PRO A 101 1.92 4.66 16.63
CA PRO A 101 1.33 5.87 16.06
C PRO A 101 1.96 6.32 14.73
N ASP A 102 3.27 6.07 14.53
CA ASP A 102 3.92 6.35 13.24
C ASP A 102 3.58 5.27 12.20
N ALA A 103 3.51 4.00 12.61
CA ALA A 103 3.11 2.89 11.74
C ALA A 103 1.70 3.09 11.18
N GLU A 104 0.73 3.54 11.98
CA GLU A 104 -0.65 3.83 11.53
C GLU A 104 -0.69 4.88 10.42
N LYS A 105 0.08 5.97 10.57
CA LYS A 105 0.17 7.02 9.54
C LYS A 105 0.74 6.47 8.23
N ARG A 106 1.75 5.60 8.33
CA ARG A 106 2.36 4.96 7.15
C ARG A 106 1.43 3.96 6.50
N VAL A 107 0.69 3.18 7.28
CA VAL A 107 -0.33 2.25 6.78
C VAL A 107 -1.39 2.99 5.98
N ALA A 108 -1.91 4.11 6.47
CA ALA A 108 -2.89 4.92 5.75
C ALA A 108 -2.36 5.38 4.37
N TRP A 109 -1.10 5.82 4.31
CA TRP A 109 -0.45 6.19 3.04
C TRP A 109 -0.24 4.98 2.13
N LEU A 110 0.22 3.84 2.68
CA LEU A 110 0.46 2.61 1.92
C LEU A 110 -0.82 2.06 1.29
N VAL A 111 -1.91 2.04 2.06
CA VAL A 111 -3.23 1.62 1.57
C VAL A 111 -3.65 2.44 0.35
N ASN A 112 -3.54 3.77 0.44
CA ASN A 112 -3.88 4.64 -0.68
C ASN A 112 -2.98 4.39 -1.90
N THR A 113 -1.67 4.23 -1.69
CA THR A 113 -0.72 4.01 -2.78
C THR A 113 -0.92 2.67 -3.47
N ILE A 114 -1.18 1.60 -2.71
CA ILE A 114 -1.46 0.27 -3.25
C ILE A 114 -2.79 0.26 -4.01
N ALA A 115 -3.83 0.90 -3.45
CA ALA A 115 -5.12 1.03 -4.11
C ALA A 115 -5.01 1.77 -5.45
N MET A 116 -4.23 2.88 -5.50
CA MET A 116 -3.95 3.60 -6.75
C MET A 116 -3.19 2.76 -7.77
N ASN A 117 -2.25 1.92 -7.33
CA ASN A 117 -1.57 1.00 -8.25
C ASN A 117 -2.57 0.07 -8.95
N GLU A 118 -3.53 -0.51 -8.21
CA GLU A 118 -4.58 -1.35 -8.80
C GLU A 118 -5.47 -0.56 -9.77
N VAL A 119 -5.79 0.72 -9.46
CA VAL A 119 -6.54 1.60 -10.36
C VAL A 119 -5.77 1.89 -11.65
N HIS A 120 -4.45 2.15 -11.56
CA HIS A 120 -3.60 2.35 -12.76
C HIS A 120 -3.59 1.10 -13.65
N VAL A 121 -3.51 -0.09 -13.04
CA VAL A 121 -3.61 -1.35 -13.78
C VAL A 121 -5.00 -1.53 -14.40
N ALA A 122 -6.08 -1.19 -13.67
CA ALA A 122 -7.44 -1.24 -14.20
C ALA A 122 -7.61 -0.29 -15.39
N ARG A 123 -7.11 0.95 -15.28
CA ARG A 123 -7.13 1.94 -16.37
C ARG A 123 -6.37 1.44 -17.60
N TYR A 124 -5.17 0.89 -17.42
CA TYR A 124 -4.39 0.30 -18.49
C TYR A 124 -5.16 -0.79 -19.24
N TYR A 125 -5.82 -1.70 -18.52
CA TYR A 125 -6.65 -2.73 -19.17
C TYR A 125 -7.88 -2.15 -19.87
N TYR A 126 -8.52 -1.14 -19.27
CA TYR A 126 -9.66 -0.46 -19.89
C TYR A 126 -9.28 0.19 -21.23
N GLU A 127 -8.18 0.93 -21.27
CA GLU A 127 -7.65 1.59 -22.48
C GLU A 127 -7.28 0.59 -23.58
N ARG A 128 -6.89 -0.63 -23.19
CA ARG A 128 -6.59 -1.75 -24.12
C ARG A 128 -7.82 -2.55 -24.55
N GLY A 129 -9.02 -2.20 -24.10
CA GLY A 129 -10.26 -2.93 -24.41
C GLY A 129 -10.44 -4.24 -23.62
N ALA A 130 -9.57 -4.54 -22.66
CA ALA A 130 -9.66 -5.70 -21.80
C ALA A 130 -10.61 -5.43 -20.61
N TYR A 131 -11.89 -5.15 -20.91
CA TYR A 131 -12.86 -4.63 -19.95
C TYR A 131 -13.14 -5.57 -18.77
N ILE A 132 -13.12 -6.90 -18.99
CA ILE A 132 -13.28 -7.86 -17.88
C ILE A 132 -12.12 -7.74 -16.89
N ALA A 133 -10.88 -7.64 -17.39
CA ALA A 133 -9.70 -7.49 -16.54
C ALA A 133 -9.72 -6.14 -15.79
N ALA A 134 -10.15 -5.07 -16.47
CA ALA A 134 -10.32 -3.75 -15.86
C ALA A 134 -11.35 -3.79 -14.71
N ALA A 135 -12.52 -4.39 -14.94
CA ALA A 135 -13.56 -4.53 -13.92
C ALA A 135 -13.08 -5.36 -12.72
N ASN A 136 -12.35 -6.47 -12.96
CA ASN A 136 -11.81 -7.30 -11.88
C ASN A 136 -10.78 -6.54 -11.03
N ARG A 137 -9.89 -5.75 -11.65
CA ARG A 137 -8.93 -4.91 -10.90
C ARG A 137 -9.64 -3.81 -10.11
N ALA A 138 -10.62 -3.17 -10.68
CA ALA A 138 -11.44 -2.19 -9.99
C ALA A 138 -12.20 -2.81 -8.80
N GLN A 139 -12.73 -4.03 -8.97
CA GLN A 139 -13.37 -4.79 -7.89
C GLN A 139 -12.42 -5.04 -6.72
N THR A 140 -11.16 -5.41 -6.98
CA THR A 140 -10.13 -5.59 -5.93
C THR A 140 -9.97 -4.33 -5.09
N VAL A 141 -9.98 -3.13 -5.72
CA VAL A 141 -9.88 -1.87 -4.97
C VAL A 141 -11.07 -1.68 -4.03
N ILE A 142 -12.27 -2.01 -4.49
CA ILE A 142 -13.50 -1.81 -3.72
C ILE A 142 -13.59 -2.77 -2.54
N THR A 143 -13.11 -4.01 -2.71
CA THR A 143 -13.19 -5.07 -1.68
C THR A 143 -12.06 -4.98 -0.67
N ASP A 144 -10.82 -4.73 -1.12
CA ASP A 144 -9.63 -4.86 -0.28
C ASP A 144 -9.18 -3.53 0.33
N PHE A 145 -9.64 -2.40 -0.25
CA PHE A 145 -9.21 -1.05 0.13
C PHE A 145 -10.41 -0.12 0.40
N GLU A 146 -11.37 -0.62 1.16
CA GLU A 146 -12.57 0.15 1.52
C GLU A 146 -12.19 1.50 2.16
N GLY A 147 -12.82 2.58 1.69
CA GLY A 147 -12.54 3.94 2.16
C GLY A 147 -11.29 4.60 1.57
N ALA A 148 -10.51 3.92 0.72
CA ALA A 148 -9.42 4.59 0.01
C ALA A 148 -9.97 5.59 -1.02
N PRO A 149 -9.35 6.77 -1.19
CA PRO A 149 -9.76 7.74 -2.21
C PRO A 149 -9.79 7.15 -3.64
N ALA A 150 -8.93 6.18 -3.92
CA ALA A 150 -8.90 5.44 -5.19
C ALA A 150 -10.20 4.69 -5.54
N THR A 151 -11.08 4.43 -4.55
CA THR A 151 -12.36 3.74 -4.73
C THR A 151 -13.30 4.49 -5.67
N GLU A 152 -13.25 5.82 -5.68
CA GLU A 152 -14.05 6.65 -6.59
C GLU A 152 -13.75 6.32 -8.06
N GLU A 153 -12.49 6.36 -8.45
CA GLU A 153 -12.07 6.04 -9.82
C GLU A 153 -12.28 4.56 -10.15
N ALA A 154 -12.02 3.66 -9.19
CA ALA A 154 -12.26 2.23 -9.37
C ALA A 154 -13.72 1.93 -9.72
N LEU A 155 -14.68 2.49 -8.96
CA LEU A 155 -16.11 2.36 -9.25
C LEU A 155 -16.47 2.91 -10.63
N TYR A 156 -15.93 4.08 -10.98
CA TYR A 156 -16.14 4.65 -12.31
C TYR A 156 -15.64 3.73 -13.42
N LEU A 157 -14.41 3.22 -13.32
CA LEU A 157 -13.84 2.27 -14.29
C LEU A 157 -14.66 0.99 -14.38
N MET A 158 -15.20 0.50 -13.27
CA MET A 158 -16.05 -0.69 -13.25
C MET A 158 -17.35 -0.45 -14.01
N VAL A 159 -18.03 0.68 -13.76
CA VAL A 159 -19.24 1.09 -14.51
C VAL A 159 -18.97 1.15 -16.01
N GLN A 160 -17.91 1.86 -16.41
CA GLN A 160 -17.55 2.00 -17.81
C GLN A 160 -17.19 0.65 -18.47
N SER A 161 -16.52 -0.23 -17.73
CA SER A 161 -16.15 -1.56 -18.21
C SER A 161 -17.36 -2.43 -18.46
N TYR A 162 -18.34 -2.45 -17.55
CA TYR A 162 -19.59 -3.20 -17.72
C TYR A 162 -20.46 -2.62 -18.84
N ASP A 163 -20.44 -1.29 -19.04
CA ASP A 163 -21.12 -0.65 -20.16
C ASP A 163 -20.55 -1.13 -21.50
N LYS A 164 -19.24 -1.17 -21.64
CA LYS A 164 -18.55 -1.67 -22.85
C LYS A 164 -18.79 -3.15 -23.11
N LEU A 165 -19.03 -3.94 -22.06
CA LEU A 165 -19.34 -5.37 -22.16
C LEU A 165 -20.83 -5.65 -22.42
N GLY A 166 -21.69 -4.65 -22.38
CA GLY A 166 -23.15 -4.83 -22.49
C GLY A 166 -23.80 -5.51 -21.29
N MET A 167 -23.12 -5.53 -20.13
CA MET A 167 -23.59 -6.13 -18.88
C MET A 167 -24.47 -5.15 -18.09
N THR A 168 -25.68 -4.93 -18.58
CA THR A 168 -26.58 -3.84 -18.11
C THR A 168 -26.90 -3.93 -16.62
N GLU A 169 -27.13 -5.12 -16.07
CA GLU A 169 -27.45 -5.30 -14.65
C GLU A 169 -26.27 -4.89 -13.76
N LEU A 170 -25.06 -5.41 -14.05
CA LEU A 170 -23.86 -5.09 -13.31
C LEU A 170 -23.47 -3.62 -13.43
N LYS A 171 -23.67 -3.02 -14.61
CA LYS A 171 -23.50 -1.58 -14.80
C LYS A 171 -24.42 -0.79 -13.90
N ASN A 172 -25.73 -1.10 -13.92
CA ASN A 172 -26.72 -0.35 -13.12
C ASN A 172 -26.48 -0.47 -11.62
N ASP A 173 -26.09 -1.66 -11.15
CA ASP A 173 -25.76 -1.85 -9.73
C ASP A 173 -24.50 -1.07 -9.34
N SER A 174 -23.45 -1.14 -10.14
CA SER A 174 -22.21 -0.38 -9.91
C SER A 174 -22.45 1.14 -9.99
N GLN A 175 -23.28 1.60 -10.94
CA GLN A 175 -23.65 3.00 -11.08
C GLN A 175 -24.41 3.50 -9.85
N ARG A 176 -25.35 2.72 -9.34
CA ARG A 176 -26.10 3.05 -8.12
C ARG A 176 -25.17 3.23 -6.91
N VAL A 177 -24.20 2.33 -6.76
CA VAL A 177 -23.17 2.41 -5.70
C VAL A 177 -22.30 3.66 -5.88
N PHE A 178 -21.85 3.93 -7.10
CA PHE A 178 -21.06 5.11 -7.42
C PHE A 178 -21.82 6.41 -7.12
N ASP A 179 -23.06 6.54 -7.56
CA ASP A 179 -23.86 7.75 -7.36
C ASP A 179 -24.19 8.00 -5.89
N LYS A 180 -24.39 6.93 -5.12
CA LYS A 180 -24.65 7.02 -3.68
C LYS A 180 -23.45 7.48 -2.89
N ASN A 181 -22.25 6.94 -3.21
CA ASN A 181 -21.04 7.23 -2.45
C ASN A 181 -20.32 8.50 -2.95
N PHE A 182 -20.41 8.81 -4.23
CA PHE A 182 -19.74 9.93 -4.87
C PHE A 182 -20.70 10.82 -5.68
N PRO A 183 -21.65 11.51 -5.01
CA PRO A 183 -22.66 12.33 -5.69
C PRO A 183 -22.03 13.48 -6.49
N ASN A 184 -20.92 14.04 -6.02
CA ASN A 184 -20.22 15.20 -6.60
C ASN A 184 -18.95 14.79 -7.37
N SER A 185 -18.86 13.56 -7.84
CA SER A 185 -17.69 13.06 -8.54
C SER A 185 -17.38 13.83 -9.82
N SER A 186 -16.14 14.25 -9.97
CA SER A 186 -15.65 14.91 -11.20
C SER A 186 -15.58 13.96 -12.41
N PHE A 187 -15.59 12.65 -12.18
CA PHE A 187 -15.62 11.64 -13.23
C PHE A 187 -16.96 11.63 -14.01
N LYS A 188 -18.05 12.14 -13.41
CA LYS A 188 -19.34 12.27 -14.11
C LYS A 188 -19.28 13.25 -15.26
N ASP A 189 -18.53 14.34 -15.11
CA ASP A 189 -18.45 15.42 -16.08
C ASP A 189 -17.23 15.28 -17.02
N LYS A 190 -16.08 14.89 -16.46
CA LYS A 190 -14.80 14.88 -17.14
C LYS A 190 -14.35 13.49 -17.62
N GLY A 191 -15.03 12.43 -17.18
CA GLY A 191 -14.63 11.06 -17.45
C GLY A 191 -13.24 10.74 -16.88
N LEU A 192 -12.49 9.82 -17.49
CA LEU A 192 -11.13 9.45 -17.08
C LEU A 192 -10.08 10.56 -17.24
N LYS A 193 -10.47 11.71 -17.81
CA LYS A 193 -9.63 12.92 -17.88
C LYS A 193 -9.79 13.81 -16.64
N ALA A 194 -10.58 13.39 -15.65
CA ALA A 194 -10.68 14.07 -14.38
C ALA A 194 -9.29 14.21 -13.75
N ASP A 195 -9.04 15.40 -13.21
CA ASP A 195 -7.70 15.87 -12.84
C ASP A 195 -7.04 14.95 -11.80
N LYS A 196 -5.77 14.60 -12.03
CA LYS A 196 -4.94 13.81 -11.11
C LYS A 196 -4.47 14.62 -9.88
N SER A 197 -4.95 15.87 -9.72
CA SER A 197 -4.44 16.85 -8.77
C SER A 197 -4.72 16.51 -7.29
N TRP A 198 -5.70 15.64 -6.99
CA TRP A 198 -6.03 15.26 -5.61
C TRP A 198 -4.94 14.44 -4.90
N TRP A 199 -4.02 13.89 -5.68
CA TRP A 199 -2.95 13.02 -5.17
C TRP A 199 -1.76 13.80 -4.57
N ASN A 200 -1.72 15.11 -4.68
CA ASN A 200 -0.59 15.85 -4.12
C ASN A 200 -0.80 16.16 -2.62
N PRO A 201 -0.23 15.35 -1.68
CA PRO A 201 -0.39 15.56 -0.24
C PRO A 201 0.37 16.79 0.28
N PHE A 202 1.04 17.54 -0.62
CA PHE A 202 1.89 18.69 -0.32
C PHE A 202 1.38 20.02 -0.92
N ASN A 203 0.13 20.05 -1.39
CA ASN A 203 -0.57 21.27 -1.73
C ASN A 203 -1.41 21.76 -0.57
#